data_b339d98c484c03a33ffd373a879bb5f6
#
_entry.id   b339d98c484c03a33ffd373a879bb5f6
#
_cell.length_a   1.000
_cell.length_b   1.000
_cell.length_c   1.000
_cell.angle_alpha   90.00
_cell.angle_beta   90.00
_cell.angle_gamma   90.00
#
_symmetry.space_group_name_H-M   'P 1'
#
loop_
_entity.id
_entity.type
_entity.pdbx_description
1 polymer ?
#
loop_
_entity_poly.entity_id
_entity_poly.type
_entity_poly.pdbx_seq_one_letter_code
_entity_poly.pdbx_strand_id
1 'polypeptide(L)'
;MNIDVKLRNLRVKLRQNSKKIMDDVIQRHVPKISSKDKSKIEICVFCANQTNLTKEHVLPRWTFENCTKKFFVTDINGSEQTYNKTTIPVCADCNNNLRGNIEKYIISLLDNTDLSITIYSQEQIQNIIRWLEIIEYKFQLLEIRRKFIKSKSSEYIRYLRDIPVSIMRANINYSPHKAVSQIRLAQKRVTTKSKDNNENSLVIFKTKNESFYFFHHLNDFIFLELPKFGVAFFYFYSREFENNEFAKDEAMKIVKSMYES
;
A
#
# COMPACT_ATOMS: atom_id res chain seq x y z
N MET A 1 18.39 12.20 -12.75
CA MET A 1 18.64 10.75 -12.56
C MET A 1 17.39 10.00 -12.99
N ASN A 2 17.55 9.03 -13.91
CA ASN A 2 16.43 8.32 -14.52
C ASN A 2 15.62 7.55 -13.46
N ILE A 3 14.28 7.67 -13.48
CA ILE A 3 13.35 7.01 -12.56
C ILE A 3 13.52 5.48 -12.58
N ASP A 4 13.80 4.90 -13.76
CA ASP A 4 13.98 3.45 -13.90
C ASP A 4 15.15 2.91 -13.09
N VAL A 5 16.25 3.67 -12.99
CA VAL A 5 17.40 3.29 -12.15
C VAL A 5 16.99 3.24 -10.69
N LYS A 6 16.19 4.21 -10.23
CA LYS A 6 15.74 4.27 -8.83
C LYS A 6 14.75 3.16 -8.50
N LEU A 7 13.78 2.93 -9.37
CA LEU A 7 12.86 1.82 -9.27
C LEU A 7 13.58 0.47 -9.31
N ARG A 8 14.59 0.33 -10.18
CA ARG A 8 15.45 -0.86 -10.23
C ARG A 8 16.16 -1.09 -8.91
N ASN A 9 16.77 -0.06 -8.34
CA ASN A 9 17.47 -0.16 -7.06
C ASN A 9 16.54 -0.57 -5.92
N LEU A 10 15.35 0.02 -5.86
CA LEU A 10 14.34 -0.37 -4.87
C LEU A 10 13.92 -1.83 -5.03
N ARG A 11 13.65 -2.27 -6.27
CA ARG A 11 13.29 -3.68 -6.58
C ARG A 11 14.40 -4.65 -6.17
N VAL A 12 15.66 -4.32 -6.48
CA VAL A 12 16.80 -5.17 -6.13
C VAL A 12 16.95 -5.28 -4.62
N LYS A 13 16.93 -4.15 -3.89
CA LYS A 13 17.00 -4.14 -2.41
C LYS A 13 15.88 -4.97 -1.79
N LEU A 14 14.64 -4.76 -2.23
CA LEU A 14 13.49 -5.49 -1.72
C LEU A 14 13.59 -6.99 -2.02
N ARG A 15 13.99 -7.39 -3.23
CA ARG A 15 14.15 -8.80 -3.60
C ARG A 15 15.22 -9.49 -2.77
N GLN A 16 16.39 -8.87 -2.60
CA GLN A 16 17.50 -9.41 -1.81
C GLN A 16 17.15 -9.59 -0.33
N ASN A 17 16.30 -8.72 0.21
CA ASN A 17 15.95 -8.70 1.62
C ASN A 17 14.54 -9.24 1.92
N SER A 18 13.81 -9.73 0.92
CA SER A 18 12.41 -10.15 1.06
C SER A 18 12.21 -11.18 2.18
N LYS A 19 13.09 -12.17 2.25
CA LYS A 19 13.05 -13.20 3.31
C LYS A 19 13.25 -12.57 4.69
N LYS A 20 14.28 -11.74 4.87
CA LYS A 20 14.57 -11.08 6.16
C LYS A 20 13.41 -10.19 6.61
N ILE A 21 12.80 -9.47 5.68
CA ILE A 21 11.61 -8.64 5.96
C ILE A 21 10.44 -9.52 6.38
N MET A 22 10.20 -10.63 5.68
CA MET A 22 9.13 -11.56 6.03
C MET A 22 9.35 -12.23 7.38
N ASP A 23 10.58 -12.62 7.67
CA ASP A 23 10.94 -13.23 8.98
C ASP A 23 10.70 -12.21 10.10
N ASP A 24 11.06 -10.93 9.90
CA ASP A 24 10.78 -9.86 10.86
C ASP A 24 9.26 -9.65 11.05
N VAL A 25 8.49 -9.59 9.95
CA VAL A 25 7.03 -9.47 10.02
C VAL A 25 6.42 -10.63 10.79
N ILE A 26 6.83 -11.88 10.50
CA ILE A 26 6.34 -13.07 11.20
C ILE A 26 6.72 -13.03 12.68
N GLN A 27 7.96 -12.68 13.00
CA GLN A 27 8.44 -12.67 14.37
C GLN A 27 7.80 -11.59 15.23
N ARG A 28 7.54 -10.42 14.66
CA ARG A 28 7.03 -9.27 15.42
C ARG A 28 5.54 -9.15 15.44
N HIS A 29 4.89 -9.44 14.32
CA HIS A 29 3.53 -9.02 14.10
C HIS A 29 2.55 -10.19 14.04
N VAL A 30 3.03 -11.38 13.70
CA VAL A 30 2.22 -12.58 13.72
C VAL A 30 2.43 -13.28 15.07
N PRO A 31 1.38 -13.51 15.86
CA PRO A 31 1.50 -14.18 17.15
C PRO A 31 2.16 -15.55 16.98
N LYS A 32 3.24 -15.76 17.68
CA LYS A 32 3.89 -17.07 17.78
C LYS A 32 3.46 -17.77 19.06
N ILE A 33 3.36 -19.06 18.94
CA ILE A 33 2.99 -19.99 19.99
C ILE A 33 3.95 -19.97 21.19
N SER A 34 5.17 -19.42 21.07
CA SER A 34 6.20 -19.67 22.06
C SER A 34 7.24 -18.56 22.31
N SER A 35 7.21 -17.39 21.71
CA SER A 35 8.28 -16.42 21.98
C SER A 35 7.83 -15.20 22.75
N LYS A 36 8.31 -15.09 23.98
CA LYS A 36 8.24 -13.89 24.82
C LYS A 36 9.21 -12.80 24.33
N ASP A 37 10.18 -13.14 23.50
CA ASP A 37 11.19 -12.23 22.97
C ASP A 37 10.71 -11.56 21.68
N LYS A 38 10.03 -10.42 21.85
CA LYS A 38 9.80 -9.49 20.75
C LYS A 38 11.00 -8.56 20.66
N SER A 39 11.90 -8.80 19.72
CA SER A 39 12.91 -7.81 19.37
C SER A 39 12.22 -6.46 19.14
N LYS A 40 12.62 -5.43 19.89
CA LYS A 40 12.11 -4.07 19.77
C LYS A 40 12.72 -3.31 18.58
N ILE A 41 13.75 -3.87 17.96
CA ILE A 41 14.50 -3.22 16.89
C ILE A 41 13.69 -3.28 15.60
N GLU A 42 13.22 -2.15 15.12
CA GLU A 42 12.55 -2.06 13.82
C GLU A 42 13.57 -2.17 12.69
N ILE A 43 13.11 -2.61 11.52
CA ILE A 43 13.91 -2.66 10.30
C ILE A 43 13.23 -1.89 9.18
N CYS A 44 14.02 -1.41 8.22
CA CYS A 44 13.51 -0.82 6.99
C CYS A 44 12.72 -1.86 6.20
N VAL A 45 11.49 -1.53 5.84
CA VAL A 45 10.58 -2.45 5.12
C VAL A 45 11.00 -2.73 3.67
N PHE A 46 11.99 -2.04 3.14
CA PHE A 46 12.50 -2.25 1.77
C PHE A 46 13.88 -2.91 1.71
N CYS A 47 14.76 -2.64 2.66
CA CYS A 47 16.14 -3.16 2.60
C CYS A 47 16.60 -3.84 3.89
N ALA A 48 15.71 -3.99 4.88
CA ALA A 48 16.00 -4.60 6.17
C ALA A 48 17.14 -3.94 6.98
N ASN A 49 17.54 -2.71 6.64
CA ASN A 49 18.49 -1.93 7.44
C ASN A 49 17.86 -1.53 8.78
N GLN A 50 18.67 -1.51 9.84
CA GLN A 50 18.23 -1.14 11.19
C GLN A 50 18.67 0.28 11.58
N THR A 51 19.52 0.91 10.77
CA THR A 51 20.07 2.24 11.06
C THR A 51 19.36 3.32 10.25
N ASN A 52 19.37 4.55 10.76
CA ASN A 52 18.80 5.73 10.11
C ASN A 52 17.34 5.54 9.68
N LEU A 53 16.54 4.90 10.54
CA LEU A 53 15.13 4.70 10.28
C LEU A 53 14.35 6.00 10.43
N THR A 54 13.50 6.27 9.46
CA THR A 54 12.54 7.37 9.42
C THR A 54 11.13 6.85 9.46
N LYS A 55 10.15 7.72 9.73
CA LYS A 55 8.72 7.42 9.63
C LYS A 55 8.25 7.82 8.23
N GLU A 56 8.03 6.83 7.39
CA GLU A 56 7.51 7.04 6.05
C GLU A 56 5.98 6.93 6.05
N HIS A 57 5.27 7.90 5.47
CA HIS A 57 3.83 7.83 5.30
C HIS A 57 3.45 6.74 4.31
N VAL A 58 2.41 5.99 4.62
CA VAL A 58 1.91 4.94 3.72
C VAL A 58 1.32 5.58 2.46
N LEU A 59 0.44 6.56 2.63
CA LEU A 59 0.07 7.50 1.58
C LEU A 59 1.06 8.65 1.54
N PRO A 60 1.55 9.07 0.39
CA PRO A 60 2.40 10.25 0.28
C PRO A 60 1.72 11.49 0.84
N ARG A 61 2.43 12.28 1.65
CA ARG A 61 1.85 13.43 2.34
C ARG A 61 1.21 14.45 1.37
N TRP A 62 1.82 14.66 0.22
CA TRP A 62 1.34 15.61 -0.78
C TRP A 62 -0.04 15.25 -1.35
N THR A 63 -0.46 13.98 -1.29
CA THR A 63 -1.78 13.53 -1.79
C THR A 63 -2.93 14.02 -0.91
N PHE A 64 -2.69 14.19 0.40
CA PHE A 64 -3.71 14.55 1.38
C PHE A 64 -3.38 15.82 2.18
N GLU A 65 -2.50 16.68 1.68
CA GLU A 65 -1.97 17.83 2.42
C GLU A 65 -3.07 18.71 3.02
N ASN A 66 -4.16 18.94 2.30
CA ASN A 66 -5.31 19.71 2.74
C ASN A 66 -6.34 18.90 3.57
N CYS A 67 -6.12 17.60 3.74
CA CYS A 67 -7.03 16.66 4.37
C CYS A 67 -6.41 15.90 5.55
N THR A 68 -5.40 16.48 6.22
CA THR A 68 -4.57 15.81 7.24
C THR A 68 -5.35 15.26 8.44
N LYS A 69 -6.52 15.83 8.72
CA LYS A 69 -7.40 15.41 9.83
C LYS A 69 -8.40 14.34 9.43
N LYS A 70 -8.58 14.07 8.14
CA LYS A 70 -9.49 13.02 7.69
C LYS A 70 -8.98 11.65 8.10
N PHE A 71 -9.93 10.77 8.33
CA PHE A 71 -9.70 9.39 8.73
C PHE A 71 -9.98 8.48 7.55
N PHE A 72 -9.29 7.37 7.49
CA PHE A 72 -9.74 6.21 6.74
C PHE A 72 -9.95 5.04 7.70
N VAL A 73 -10.91 4.20 7.36
CA VAL A 73 -11.19 2.96 8.09
C VAL A 73 -10.37 1.86 7.44
N THR A 74 -9.64 1.10 8.27
CA THR A 74 -8.98 -0.10 7.76
C THR A 74 -9.97 -1.26 7.83
N ASP A 75 -10.22 -1.94 6.71
CA ASP A 75 -11.19 -3.05 6.57
C ASP A 75 -11.04 -4.14 7.61
N ILE A 76 -9.89 -4.22 8.22
CA ILE A 76 -9.48 -5.37 8.98
C ILE A 76 -9.79 -5.27 10.47
N ASN A 77 -9.81 -4.09 11.06
CA ASN A 77 -10.07 -3.92 12.49
C ASN A 77 -11.02 -2.77 12.83
N GLY A 78 -11.65 -2.17 11.82
CA GLY A 78 -12.55 -1.03 12.02
C GLY A 78 -11.88 0.19 12.68
N SER A 79 -10.54 0.23 12.72
CA SER A 79 -9.82 1.31 13.37
C SER A 79 -9.75 2.51 12.46
N GLU A 80 -10.36 3.59 12.86
CA GLU A 80 -10.17 4.90 12.24
C GLU A 80 -8.75 5.40 12.47
N GLN A 81 -8.12 5.89 11.40
CA GLN A 81 -6.78 6.47 11.48
C GLN A 81 -6.67 7.71 10.64
N THR A 82 -6.07 8.75 11.21
CA THR A 82 -5.71 9.93 10.43
C THR A 82 -4.58 9.59 9.45
N TYR A 83 -4.62 10.15 8.26
CA TYR A 83 -3.57 9.97 7.26
C TYR A 83 -2.19 10.32 7.80
N ASN A 84 -2.06 11.38 8.61
CA ASN A 84 -0.81 11.79 9.22
C ASN A 84 -0.17 10.78 10.20
N LYS A 85 -0.97 9.91 10.80
CA LYS A 85 -0.47 8.91 11.77
C LYS A 85 -0.15 7.57 11.12
N THR A 86 -0.34 7.46 9.80
CA THR A 86 -0.19 6.22 9.05
C THR A 86 1.22 6.10 8.52
N THR A 87 2.13 5.60 9.33
CA THR A 87 3.56 5.50 8.99
C THR A 87 4.13 4.11 9.18
N ILE A 88 5.19 3.81 8.44
CA ILE A 88 6.01 2.59 8.52
C ILE A 88 7.50 2.95 8.63
N PRO A 89 8.37 2.07 9.17
CA PRO A 89 9.80 2.33 9.25
C PRO A 89 10.47 2.15 7.88
N VAL A 90 11.15 3.19 7.43
CA VAL A 90 11.95 3.18 6.19
C VAL A 90 13.26 3.89 6.47
N CYS A 91 14.41 3.32 6.07
CA CYS A 91 15.68 4.01 6.23
C CYS A 91 15.78 5.24 5.30
N ALA A 92 16.61 6.20 5.66
CA ALA A 92 16.77 7.45 4.92
C ALA A 92 17.06 7.24 3.42
N ASP A 93 17.90 6.27 3.07
CA ASP A 93 18.22 5.97 1.67
C ASP A 93 17.00 5.48 0.87
N CYS A 94 16.22 4.55 1.44
CA CYS A 94 15.00 4.07 0.79
C CYS A 94 13.94 5.17 0.74
N ASN A 95 13.81 5.98 1.79
CA ASN A 95 12.89 7.10 1.83
C ASN A 95 13.24 8.16 0.77
N ASN A 96 14.52 8.50 0.61
CA ASN A 96 14.98 9.41 -0.45
C ASN A 96 14.69 8.87 -1.86
N ASN A 97 14.75 7.54 -2.05
CA ASN A 97 14.37 6.92 -3.33
C ASN A 97 12.86 6.99 -3.59
N LEU A 98 12.03 6.88 -2.55
CA LEU A 98 10.57 7.01 -2.65
C LEU A 98 10.17 8.48 -2.89
N ARG A 99 10.42 9.35 -1.92
CA ARG A 99 9.99 10.75 -1.95
C ARG A 99 10.75 11.60 -2.96
N GLY A 100 12.07 11.43 -3.01
CA GLY A 100 12.94 12.26 -3.84
C GLY A 100 12.87 11.92 -5.32
N ASN A 101 12.33 10.77 -5.71
CA ASN A 101 12.38 10.32 -7.10
C ASN A 101 11.03 9.83 -7.63
N ILE A 102 10.42 8.83 -7.00
CA ILE A 102 9.16 8.25 -7.49
C ILE A 102 8.02 9.25 -7.32
N GLU A 103 7.87 9.80 -6.12
CA GLU A 103 6.81 10.77 -5.85
C GLU A 103 7.00 12.06 -6.64
N LYS A 104 8.22 12.59 -6.74
CA LYS A 104 8.50 13.76 -7.60
C LYS A 104 8.20 13.50 -9.06
N TYR A 105 8.50 12.29 -9.55
CA TYR A 105 8.14 11.92 -10.92
C TYR A 105 6.62 11.96 -11.12
N ILE A 106 5.85 11.35 -10.20
CA ILE A 106 4.38 11.34 -10.29
C ILE A 106 3.82 12.78 -10.21
N ILE A 107 4.32 13.61 -9.28
CA ILE A 107 3.92 15.02 -9.19
C ILE A 107 4.20 15.74 -10.50
N SER A 108 5.43 15.63 -11.02
CA SER A 108 5.81 16.27 -12.28
C SER A 108 4.97 15.77 -13.47
N LEU A 109 4.65 14.48 -13.49
CA LEU A 109 3.75 13.91 -14.49
C LEU A 109 2.37 14.55 -14.44
N LEU A 110 1.80 14.68 -13.24
CA LEU A 110 0.47 15.25 -13.03
C LEU A 110 0.43 16.76 -13.27
N ASP A 111 1.47 17.51 -12.86
CA ASP A 111 1.57 18.95 -13.07
C ASP A 111 1.71 19.33 -14.56
N ASN A 112 2.36 18.47 -15.36
CA ASN A 112 2.64 18.74 -16.77
C ASN A 112 1.64 18.09 -17.73
N THR A 113 0.63 17.40 -17.24
CA THR A 113 -0.32 16.70 -18.08
C THR A 113 -1.61 17.49 -18.21
N ASP A 114 -1.98 17.87 -19.43
CA ASP A 114 -3.32 18.41 -19.71
C ASP A 114 -4.34 17.29 -19.64
N LEU A 115 -5.09 17.24 -18.55
CA LEU A 115 -6.11 16.22 -18.30
C LEU A 115 -7.31 16.31 -19.29
N SER A 116 -7.41 17.37 -20.08
CA SER A 116 -8.47 17.49 -21.10
C SER A 116 -8.24 16.58 -22.30
N ILE A 117 -6.95 16.26 -22.60
CA ILE A 117 -6.52 15.57 -23.84
C ILE A 117 -5.66 14.32 -23.52
N THR A 118 -5.58 13.89 -22.26
CA THR A 118 -4.48 13.04 -21.81
C THR A 118 -4.52 11.63 -22.35
N ILE A 119 -3.56 11.30 -23.18
CA ILE A 119 -3.12 9.94 -23.45
C ILE A 119 -1.78 9.77 -22.73
N TYR A 120 -1.77 8.98 -21.67
CA TYR A 120 -0.52 8.59 -21.02
C TYR A 120 0.25 7.60 -21.91
N SER A 121 1.56 7.78 -22.01
CA SER A 121 2.40 6.78 -22.66
C SER A 121 2.42 5.48 -21.85
N GLN A 122 2.76 4.37 -22.50
CA GLN A 122 2.90 3.07 -21.83
C GLN A 122 3.87 3.14 -20.64
N GLU A 123 4.99 3.84 -20.79
CA GLU A 123 5.96 4.05 -19.72
C GLU A 123 5.35 4.80 -18.54
N GLN A 124 4.55 5.84 -18.79
CA GLN A 124 3.87 6.61 -17.77
C GLN A 124 2.85 5.76 -17.01
N ILE A 125 2.04 4.99 -17.72
CA ILE A 125 1.07 4.02 -17.15
C ILE A 125 1.81 3.03 -16.24
N GLN A 126 2.88 2.42 -16.71
CA GLN A 126 3.66 1.48 -15.92
C GLN A 126 4.27 2.12 -14.66
N ASN A 127 4.72 3.37 -14.75
CA ASN A 127 5.27 4.07 -13.59
C ASN A 127 4.19 4.46 -12.56
N ILE A 128 2.98 4.80 -12.99
CA ILE A 128 1.82 4.99 -12.11
C ILE A 128 1.50 3.66 -11.40
N ILE A 129 1.41 2.56 -12.12
CA ILE A 129 1.16 1.22 -11.56
C ILE A 129 2.21 0.88 -10.50
N ARG A 130 3.50 1.05 -10.81
CA ARG A 130 4.59 0.79 -9.85
C ARG A 130 4.48 1.62 -8.57
N TRP A 131 4.07 2.86 -8.69
CA TRP A 131 3.84 3.73 -7.55
C TRP A 131 2.66 3.25 -6.70
N LEU A 132 1.54 2.90 -7.31
CA LEU A 132 0.36 2.36 -6.62
C LEU A 132 0.65 1.02 -5.92
N GLU A 133 1.43 0.14 -6.55
CA GLU A 133 1.88 -1.12 -5.95
C GLU A 133 2.81 -0.92 -4.75
N ILE A 134 3.64 0.14 -4.75
CA ILE A 134 4.45 0.51 -3.58
C ILE A 134 3.54 0.98 -2.45
N ILE A 135 2.50 1.76 -2.73
CA ILE A 135 1.51 2.18 -1.73
C ILE A 135 0.80 0.95 -1.15
N GLU A 136 0.34 0.04 -2.00
CA GLU A 136 -0.29 -1.20 -1.55
C GLU A 136 0.62 -2.02 -0.64
N TYR A 137 1.87 -2.23 -1.03
CA TYR A 137 2.86 -2.93 -0.20
C TYR A 137 3.04 -2.27 1.17
N LYS A 138 3.11 -0.93 1.22
CA LYS A 138 3.18 -0.19 2.48
C LYS A 138 1.93 -0.43 3.34
N PHE A 139 0.73 -0.48 2.73
CA PHE A 139 -0.51 -0.79 3.44
C PHE A 139 -0.55 -2.21 3.98
N GLN A 140 -0.13 -3.21 3.21
CA GLN A 140 -0.07 -4.61 3.67
C GLN A 140 0.78 -4.74 4.95
N LEU A 141 1.93 -4.08 4.99
CA LEU A 141 2.79 -4.09 6.16
C LEU A 141 2.18 -3.34 7.35
N LEU A 142 1.56 -2.20 7.09
CA LEU A 142 0.88 -1.42 8.12
C LEU A 142 -0.25 -2.22 8.77
N GLU A 143 -1.06 -2.88 7.97
CA GLU A 143 -2.20 -3.67 8.40
C GLU A 143 -1.78 -4.79 9.34
N ILE A 144 -0.74 -5.55 9.00
CA ILE A 144 -0.22 -6.61 9.88
C ILE A 144 0.32 -6.02 11.19
N ARG A 145 1.09 -4.93 11.12
CA ARG A 145 1.60 -4.26 12.32
C ARG A 145 0.47 -3.84 13.26
N ARG A 146 -0.66 -3.41 12.73
CA ARG A 146 -1.81 -2.97 13.54
C ARG A 146 -2.64 -4.10 14.09
N LYS A 147 -2.92 -5.12 13.29
CA LYS A 147 -3.78 -6.22 13.70
C LYS A 147 -3.22 -7.04 14.84
N PHE A 148 -1.93 -7.32 14.76
CA PHE A 148 -1.30 -8.24 15.68
C PHE A 148 -0.56 -7.56 16.84
N ILE A 149 -0.33 -6.24 16.78
CA ILE A 149 0.33 -5.48 17.86
C ILE A 149 -0.68 -4.84 18.82
N LYS A 150 -1.82 -4.38 18.34
CA LYS A 150 -2.75 -3.56 19.11
C LYS A 150 -3.97 -4.29 19.65
N SER A 151 -3.87 -5.56 19.99
CA SER A 151 -4.90 -6.10 20.85
C SER A 151 -4.78 -5.41 22.22
N LYS A 152 -5.66 -4.49 22.50
CA LYS A 152 -5.79 -3.87 23.82
C LYS A 152 -6.30 -4.87 24.88
N SER A 153 -6.80 -6.03 24.47
CA SER A 153 -7.21 -7.09 25.33
C SER A 153 -6.07 -8.08 25.52
N SER A 154 -5.58 -8.18 26.74
CA SER A 154 -4.70 -9.27 27.18
C SER A 154 -5.42 -10.62 27.27
N GLU A 155 -6.62 -10.73 26.73
CA GLU A 155 -7.40 -11.97 26.73
C GLU A 155 -6.90 -12.91 25.64
N TYR A 156 -6.41 -14.08 26.06
CA TYR A 156 -5.98 -15.17 25.19
C TYR A 156 -6.84 -16.39 25.45
N ILE A 157 -7.15 -17.11 24.41
CA ILE A 157 -7.83 -18.40 24.55
C ILE A 157 -6.77 -19.49 24.73
N ARG A 158 -6.62 -20.02 25.93
CA ARG A 158 -5.54 -20.96 26.31
C ARG A 158 -5.43 -22.18 25.39
N TYR A 159 -6.55 -22.76 25.01
CA TYR A 159 -6.56 -23.93 24.12
C TYR A 159 -6.22 -23.60 22.66
N LEU A 160 -6.20 -22.34 22.28
CA LEU A 160 -5.74 -21.87 20.97
C LEU A 160 -4.30 -21.34 21.03
N ARG A 161 -3.55 -21.72 22.05
CA ARG A 161 -2.13 -21.41 22.22
C ARG A 161 -1.84 -19.91 22.13
N ASP A 162 -2.49 -19.15 22.97
CA ASP A 162 -2.27 -17.72 23.11
C ASP A 162 -2.57 -16.88 21.86
N ILE A 163 -3.47 -17.32 21.02
CA ILE A 163 -3.99 -16.47 19.94
C ILE A 163 -4.88 -15.40 20.57
N PRO A 164 -4.60 -14.10 20.33
CA PRO A 164 -5.43 -13.03 20.86
C PRO A 164 -6.89 -13.14 20.39
N VAL A 165 -7.85 -12.97 21.29
CA VAL A 165 -9.30 -13.01 20.97
C VAL A 165 -9.67 -11.98 19.92
N SER A 166 -8.95 -10.84 19.86
CA SER A 166 -9.10 -9.83 18.82
C SER A 166 -8.86 -10.37 17.41
N ILE A 167 -8.02 -11.40 17.23
CA ILE A 167 -7.79 -12.03 15.92
C ILE A 167 -9.00 -12.88 15.53
N MET A 168 -9.66 -13.48 16.50
CA MET A 168 -10.87 -14.29 16.23
C MET A 168 -12.10 -13.44 15.96
N ARG A 169 -12.15 -12.24 16.52
CA ARG A 169 -13.20 -11.25 16.24
C ARG A 169 -12.93 -10.45 14.96
N ALA A 170 -11.67 -10.37 14.54
CA ALA A 170 -11.33 -9.90 13.21
C ALA A 170 -11.84 -10.94 12.20
N ASN A 171 -12.52 -10.47 11.17
CA ASN A 171 -13.14 -11.23 10.10
C ASN A 171 -12.52 -12.64 9.92
N ILE A 172 -13.32 -13.68 10.13
CA ILE A 172 -12.95 -15.12 10.20
C ILE A 172 -12.02 -15.56 9.05
N ASN A 173 -12.04 -14.85 7.93
CA ASN A 173 -11.23 -15.11 6.75
C ASN A 173 -9.78 -14.64 6.84
N TYR A 174 -9.35 -14.01 7.94
CA TYR A 174 -8.02 -13.45 8.04
C TYR A 174 -7.12 -14.24 9.01
N SER A 175 -6.42 -15.22 8.49
CA SER A 175 -5.44 -15.99 9.24
C SER A 175 -4.04 -15.35 9.12
N PRO A 176 -3.11 -15.65 10.07
CA PRO A 176 -1.70 -15.26 9.95
C PRO A 176 -1.06 -15.74 8.65
N HIS A 177 -1.40 -16.94 8.17
CA HIS A 177 -0.92 -17.45 6.88
C HIS A 177 -1.40 -16.62 5.71
N LYS A 178 -2.66 -16.22 5.71
CA LYS A 178 -3.23 -15.33 4.67
C LYS A 178 -2.52 -13.98 4.67
N ALA A 179 -2.29 -13.40 5.85
CA ALA A 179 -1.56 -12.15 6.00
C ALA A 179 -0.14 -12.22 5.42
N VAL A 180 0.61 -13.27 5.75
CA VAL A 180 1.96 -13.51 5.21
C VAL A 180 1.92 -13.70 3.70
N SER A 181 0.97 -14.46 3.19
CA SER A 181 0.80 -14.69 1.74
C SER A 181 0.51 -13.38 1.01
N GLN A 182 -0.31 -12.53 1.59
CA GLN A 182 -0.66 -11.22 1.02
C GLN A 182 0.56 -10.29 0.90
N ILE A 183 1.41 -10.23 1.93
CA ILE A 183 2.65 -9.45 1.84
C ILE A 183 3.58 -10.03 0.77
N ARG A 184 3.71 -11.34 0.66
CA ARG A 184 4.53 -11.97 -0.38
C ARG A 184 4.04 -11.61 -1.78
N LEU A 185 2.73 -11.60 -2.00
CA LEU A 185 2.12 -11.18 -3.26
C LEU A 185 2.43 -9.70 -3.55
N ALA A 186 2.28 -8.82 -2.55
CA ALA A 186 2.62 -7.41 -2.70
C ALA A 186 4.12 -7.21 -2.99
N GLN A 187 5.01 -7.92 -2.29
CA GLN A 187 6.45 -7.91 -2.59
C GLN A 187 6.75 -8.37 -4.02
N LYS A 188 6.08 -9.44 -4.48
CA LYS A 188 6.21 -9.95 -5.84
C LYS A 188 5.81 -8.87 -6.85
N ARG A 189 4.66 -8.23 -6.66
CA ARG A 189 4.22 -7.12 -7.52
C ARG A 189 5.28 -6.02 -7.59
N VAL A 190 5.69 -5.45 -6.46
CA VAL A 190 6.71 -4.39 -6.44
C VAL A 190 8.03 -4.82 -7.11
N THR A 191 8.43 -6.08 -6.99
CA THR A 191 9.69 -6.58 -7.55
C THR A 191 9.60 -7.04 -9.01
N THR A 192 8.43 -7.23 -9.57
CA THR A 192 8.21 -7.56 -10.99
C THR A 192 8.56 -6.35 -11.86
N LYS A 193 9.39 -6.55 -12.89
CA LYS A 193 9.86 -5.47 -13.76
C LYS A 193 8.79 -5.03 -14.76
N SER A 194 8.27 -5.96 -15.54
CA SER A 194 7.24 -5.67 -16.54
C SER A 194 5.88 -5.52 -15.88
N LYS A 195 5.07 -4.58 -16.41
CA LYS A 195 3.68 -4.31 -16.05
C LYS A 195 2.74 -4.46 -17.24
N ASP A 196 3.23 -5.02 -18.33
CA ASP A 196 2.52 -5.07 -19.61
C ASP A 196 1.13 -5.74 -19.47
N ASN A 197 1.05 -6.81 -18.70
CA ASN A 197 -0.23 -7.51 -18.46
C ASN A 197 -1.22 -6.73 -17.56
N ASN A 198 -0.76 -5.68 -16.88
CA ASN A 198 -1.58 -4.94 -15.92
C ASN A 198 -1.96 -3.54 -16.42
N GLU A 199 -1.54 -3.14 -17.60
CA GLU A 199 -1.79 -1.77 -18.11
C GLU A 199 -3.27 -1.50 -18.26
N ASN A 200 -4.05 -2.46 -18.76
CA ASN A 200 -5.51 -2.36 -18.87
C ASN A 200 -6.23 -2.35 -17.51
N SER A 201 -5.55 -2.73 -16.43
CA SER A 201 -6.12 -2.76 -15.08
C SER A 201 -6.03 -1.42 -14.35
N LEU A 202 -5.33 -0.42 -14.93
CA LEU A 202 -5.29 0.95 -14.44
C LEU A 202 -6.35 1.78 -15.15
N VAL A 203 -7.28 2.31 -14.41
CA VAL A 203 -8.30 3.26 -14.89
C VAL A 203 -8.01 4.65 -14.35
N ILE A 204 -8.04 5.64 -15.22
CA ILE A 204 -7.79 7.04 -14.87
C ILE A 204 -9.08 7.82 -15.11
N PHE A 205 -9.60 8.43 -14.04
CA PHE A 205 -10.81 9.25 -14.08
C PHE A 205 -10.46 10.74 -13.96
N LYS A 206 -11.29 11.57 -14.55
CA LYS A 206 -11.35 13.00 -14.22
C LYS A 206 -12.23 13.18 -12.99
N THR A 207 -11.80 14.01 -12.05
CA THR A 207 -12.60 14.34 -10.88
C THR A 207 -12.82 15.85 -10.77
N LYS A 208 -14.00 16.21 -10.25
CA LYS A 208 -14.34 17.59 -9.85
C LYS A 208 -14.45 17.72 -8.33
N ASN A 209 -14.18 16.64 -7.60
CA ASN A 209 -14.19 16.69 -6.14
C ASN A 209 -13.09 17.61 -5.62
N GLU A 210 -13.40 18.38 -4.60
CA GLU A 210 -12.46 19.28 -3.93
C GLU A 210 -11.72 18.59 -2.77
N SER A 211 -12.22 17.44 -2.34
CA SER A 211 -11.68 16.70 -1.21
C SER A 211 -10.94 15.44 -1.65
N PHE A 212 -9.76 15.22 -1.07
CA PHE A 212 -9.04 13.97 -1.22
C PHE A 212 -9.91 12.80 -0.73
N TYR A 213 -9.97 11.74 -1.55
CA TYR A 213 -10.63 10.49 -1.21
C TYR A 213 -9.71 9.31 -1.48
N PHE A 214 -9.74 8.35 -0.58
CA PHE A 214 -8.94 7.15 -0.68
C PHE A 214 -9.75 5.95 -0.23
N PHE A 215 -9.73 4.91 -1.03
CA PHE A 215 -10.31 3.61 -0.71
C PHE A 215 -9.37 2.49 -1.16
N HIS A 216 -9.23 1.47 -0.34
CA HIS A 216 -8.31 0.39 -0.59
C HIS A 216 -8.88 -0.93 -0.10
N HIS A 217 -9.04 -1.88 -1.01
CA HIS A 217 -9.35 -3.26 -0.69
C HIS A 217 -8.11 -4.11 -0.90
N LEU A 218 -7.59 -4.70 0.18
CA LEU A 218 -6.31 -5.42 0.19
C LEU A 218 -6.26 -6.51 -0.90
N ASN A 219 -5.23 -6.49 -1.74
CA ASN A 219 -4.99 -7.39 -2.88
C ASN A 219 -6.04 -7.37 -3.98
N ASP A 220 -7.04 -6.54 -3.92
CA ASP A 220 -8.03 -6.42 -4.97
C ASP A 220 -7.81 -5.13 -5.77
N PHE A 221 -8.02 -3.97 -5.14
CA PHE A 221 -7.85 -2.69 -5.82
C PHE A 221 -7.47 -1.54 -4.88
N ILE A 222 -7.04 -0.43 -5.47
CA ILE A 222 -6.87 0.87 -4.83
C ILE A 222 -7.61 1.93 -5.63
N PHE A 223 -8.29 2.82 -4.92
CA PHE A 223 -8.83 4.06 -5.47
C PHE A 223 -8.19 5.25 -4.76
N LEU A 224 -7.64 6.16 -5.52
CA LEU A 224 -6.92 7.33 -5.03
C LEU A 224 -7.36 8.55 -5.82
N GLU A 225 -8.10 9.44 -5.20
CA GLU A 225 -8.56 10.67 -5.80
C GLU A 225 -7.68 11.86 -5.40
N LEU A 226 -7.20 12.58 -6.39
CA LEU A 226 -6.24 13.67 -6.26
C LEU A 226 -6.86 14.99 -6.77
N PRO A 227 -7.65 15.68 -5.94
CA PRO A 227 -8.40 16.88 -6.35
C PRO A 227 -7.52 17.98 -6.90
N LYS A 228 -6.34 18.19 -6.30
CA LYS A 228 -5.36 19.19 -6.75
C LYS A 228 -5.02 19.07 -8.24
N PHE A 229 -5.07 17.84 -8.77
CA PHE A 229 -4.72 17.54 -10.15
C PHE A 229 -5.94 17.19 -11.01
N GLY A 230 -7.15 17.22 -10.44
CA GLY A 230 -8.39 16.89 -11.15
C GLY A 230 -8.45 15.42 -11.64
N VAL A 231 -7.70 14.52 -11.02
CA VAL A 231 -7.55 13.12 -11.45
C VAL A 231 -7.84 12.14 -10.31
N ALA A 232 -8.35 10.97 -10.67
CA ALA A 232 -8.43 9.82 -9.77
C ALA A 232 -7.87 8.59 -10.46
N PHE A 233 -7.13 7.77 -9.70
CA PHE A 233 -6.60 6.49 -10.14
C PHE A 233 -7.38 5.36 -9.50
N PHE A 234 -7.81 4.40 -10.32
CA PHE A 234 -8.33 3.13 -9.87
C PHE A 234 -7.48 2.01 -10.46
N TYR A 235 -6.89 1.16 -9.62
CA TYR A 235 -6.02 0.09 -10.08
C TYR A 235 -6.38 -1.24 -9.44
N PHE A 236 -6.63 -2.25 -10.28
CA PHE A 236 -6.86 -3.62 -9.87
C PHE A 236 -5.54 -4.38 -9.77
N TYR A 237 -5.18 -4.87 -8.59
CA TYR A 237 -3.89 -5.52 -8.35
C TYR A 237 -3.77 -6.92 -8.94
N SER A 238 -4.86 -7.67 -9.00
CA SER A 238 -4.87 -9.09 -9.31
C SER A 238 -5.86 -9.47 -10.41
N ARG A 239 -6.48 -8.50 -11.03
CA ARG A 239 -7.37 -8.71 -12.17
C ARG A 239 -6.68 -8.18 -13.42
N GLU A 240 -6.63 -9.03 -14.45
CA GLU A 240 -6.17 -8.66 -15.80
C GLU A 240 -7.41 -8.48 -16.68
N PHE A 241 -7.44 -7.41 -17.46
CA PHE A 241 -8.54 -7.09 -18.36
C PHE A 241 -8.06 -7.11 -19.81
N GLU A 242 -8.90 -7.63 -20.70
CA GLU A 242 -8.59 -7.65 -22.13
C GLU A 242 -8.41 -6.24 -22.70
N ASN A 243 -9.19 -5.29 -22.20
CA ASN A 243 -9.06 -3.87 -22.55
C ASN A 243 -9.44 -2.98 -21.36
N ASN A 244 -9.11 -1.71 -21.46
CA ASN A 244 -9.33 -0.73 -20.39
C ASN A 244 -10.81 -0.40 -20.16
N GLU A 245 -11.69 -0.56 -21.16
CA GLU A 245 -13.14 -0.28 -21.02
C GLU A 245 -13.79 -1.24 -20.02
N PHE A 246 -13.47 -2.54 -20.07
CA PHE A 246 -13.97 -3.50 -19.08
C PHE A 246 -13.50 -3.15 -17.64
N ALA A 247 -12.25 -2.75 -17.50
CA ALA A 247 -11.75 -2.30 -16.20
C ALA A 247 -12.48 -1.06 -15.71
N LYS A 248 -12.76 -0.12 -16.61
CA LYS A 248 -13.47 1.12 -16.31
C LYS A 248 -14.91 0.88 -15.88
N ASP A 249 -15.64 0.01 -16.57
CA ASP A 249 -17.00 -0.36 -16.21
C ASP A 249 -17.06 -0.98 -14.80
N GLU A 250 -16.13 -1.87 -14.51
CA GLU A 250 -16.06 -2.51 -13.20
C GLU A 250 -15.66 -1.51 -12.11
N ALA A 251 -14.67 -0.67 -12.37
CA ALA A 251 -14.24 0.38 -11.46
C ALA A 251 -15.38 1.37 -11.17
N MET A 252 -16.16 1.76 -12.19
CA MET A 252 -17.30 2.66 -12.02
C MET A 252 -18.40 2.08 -11.14
N LYS A 253 -18.68 0.79 -11.22
CA LYS A 253 -19.64 0.11 -10.32
C LYS A 253 -19.17 0.20 -8.87
N ILE A 254 -17.89 -0.09 -8.64
CA ILE A 254 -17.29 -0.03 -7.30
C ILE A 254 -17.31 1.41 -6.77
N VAL A 255 -16.87 2.38 -7.56
CA VAL A 255 -16.82 3.79 -7.17
C VAL A 255 -18.23 4.31 -6.82
N LYS A 256 -19.24 4.01 -7.63
CA LYS A 256 -20.64 4.38 -7.33
C LYS A 256 -21.08 3.82 -5.98
N SER A 257 -20.84 2.54 -5.72
CA SER A 257 -21.23 1.92 -4.44
C SER A 257 -20.51 2.54 -3.23
N MET A 258 -19.29 3.05 -3.41
CA MET A 258 -18.54 3.72 -2.32
C MET A 258 -19.07 5.12 -2.00
N TYR A 259 -19.63 5.84 -2.98
CA TYR A 259 -20.20 7.17 -2.75
C TYR A 259 -21.67 7.14 -2.30
N GLU A 260 -22.35 6.00 -2.47
CA GLU A 260 -23.74 5.80 -2.05
C GLU A 260 -23.84 5.22 -0.62
N SER A 261 -22.73 4.73 -0.06
CA SER A 261 -22.63 4.15 1.29
C SER A 261 -22.21 5.20 2.32
#